data_606fbc2d508f40d93132ec3cba9cb345
#
_entry.id   606fbc2d508f40d93132ec3cba9cb345
#
_cell.length_a   1.000
_cell.length_b   1.000
_cell.length_c   1.000
_cell.angle_alpha   90.00
_cell.angle_beta   90.00
_cell.angle_gamma   90.00
#
_symmetry.space_group_name_H-M   'P 1'
#
loop_
_entity.id
_entity.type
_entity.pdbx_description
1 polymer ?
#
loop_
_entity_poly.entity_id
_entity_poly.type
_entity_poly.pdbx_seq_one_letter_code
_entity_poly.pdbx_strand_id
1 'polypeptide(L)'
;WPKHARFDSVDHLISLSPRRKRPGLYVVKKGSGTTDSQRKGMHHVARIAGVNIPTHKRVPIALTYITGIGPASAKAICEAVKIDETRRVNELSDAEVLAVREHIDATYNVEGDLRRETQMNIKRLMDLGCYRGLRHRRNLPVRGQRTSTNARTRKGPAKAIAGKKK
;
A
#
# COMPACT_ATOMS: atom_id res chain seq x y z
N TRP A 1 -9.94 -53.96 8.01
CA TRP A 1 -10.87 -54.61 8.94
C TRP A 1 -10.13 -55.47 9.96
N PRO A 2 -10.57 -55.59 11.24
CA PRO A 2 -11.73 -55.04 11.96
C PRO A 2 -11.49 -54.61 13.43
N LYS A 3 -12.62 -54.09 14.04
CA LYS A 3 -13.12 -54.27 15.42
C LYS A 3 -12.67 -53.35 16.54
N HIS A 4 -13.65 -52.57 16.97
CA HIS A 4 -14.33 -52.55 18.30
C HIS A 4 -13.44 -52.53 19.56
N ALA A 5 -13.60 -51.45 20.34
CA ALA A 5 -13.91 -51.56 21.77
C ALA A 5 -14.52 -50.24 22.27
N ARG A 6 -15.77 -50.35 22.73
CA ARG A 6 -16.44 -49.44 23.65
C ARG A 6 -15.73 -49.52 24.99
N PHE A 7 -15.70 -48.40 25.73
CA PHE A 7 -15.82 -48.48 27.19
C PHE A 7 -16.57 -47.25 27.71
N ASP A 8 -17.56 -47.58 28.53
CA ASP A 8 -18.56 -46.73 29.15
C ASP A 8 -18.00 -45.94 30.35
N SER A 9 -18.70 -44.87 30.61
CA SER A 9 -19.10 -44.26 31.89
C SER A 9 -18.18 -44.34 33.11
N VAL A 10 -18.02 -43.18 33.76
CA VAL A 10 -18.49 -42.97 35.13
C VAL A 10 -18.66 -41.49 35.43
N ASP A 11 -19.85 -41.18 35.89
CA ASP A 11 -20.27 -39.98 36.55
C ASP A 11 -19.35 -39.55 37.70
N HIS A 12 -19.00 -38.29 37.81
CA HIS A 12 -18.70 -37.67 39.08
C HIS A 12 -19.32 -36.27 39.16
N LEU A 13 -20.52 -36.26 39.68
CA LEU A 13 -21.23 -35.11 40.20
C LEU A 13 -20.39 -34.45 41.33
N ILE A 14 -19.86 -33.29 41.08
CA ILE A 14 -19.48 -32.38 42.15
C ILE A 14 -20.30 -31.09 41.96
N SER A 15 -21.34 -31.03 42.79
CA SER A 15 -22.16 -29.89 43.10
C SER A 15 -21.29 -28.75 43.63
N LEU A 16 -21.18 -27.67 42.90
CA LEU A 16 -20.71 -26.38 43.40
C LEU A 16 -21.77 -25.32 43.12
N SER A 17 -22.41 -24.91 44.23
CA SER A 17 -23.41 -23.87 44.32
C SER A 17 -23.05 -22.55 43.61
N PRO A 18 -24.02 -21.90 42.96
CA PRO A 18 -23.78 -20.60 42.29
C PRO A 18 -23.67 -19.48 43.32
N ARG A 19 -22.50 -18.89 43.47
CA ARG A 19 -22.33 -17.61 44.15
C ARG A 19 -23.16 -16.53 43.47
N ARG A 20 -24.20 -16.05 44.12
CA ARG A 20 -24.98 -14.88 43.72
C ARG A 20 -24.06 -13.67 43.59
N LYS A 21 -23.82 -13.22 42.35
CA LYS A 21 -23.23 -11.91 42.05
C LYS A 21 -24.29 -10.84 42.30
N ARG A 22 -23.99 -9.91 43.20
CA ARG A 22 -24.81 -8.72 43.43
C ARG A 22 -24.87 -7.88 42.15
N PRO A 23 -26.03 -7.30 41.74
CA PRO A 23 -26.08 -6.38 40.63
C PRO A 23 -25.37 -5.09 41.02
N GLY A 24 -24.18 -4.88 40.47
CA GLY A 24 -23.48 -3.60 40.55
C GLY A 24 -24.25 -2.59 39.70
N LEU A 25 -24.72 -1.55 40.39
CA LEU A 25 -25.37 -0.38 39.79
C LEU A 25 -24.35 0.31 38.87
N TYR A 26 -24.39 0.04 37.56
CA TYR A 26 -23.62 0.77 36.59
C TYR A 26 -24.23 2.18 36.44
N VAL A 27 -23.64 3.16 37.14
CA VAL A 27 -23.86 4.57 36.85
C VAL A 27 -23.24 4.84 35.49
N VAL A 28 -24.05 4.89 34.46
CA VAL A 28 -23.68 5.42 33.13
C VAL A 28 -23.42 6.91 33.33
N LYS A 29 -22.17 7.27 33.55
CA LYS A 29 -21.74 8.68 33.40
C LYS A 29 -21.97 9.02 31.93
N LYS A 30 -23.00 9.83 31.63
CA LYS A 30 -23.15 10.51 30.34
C LYS A 30 -21.85 11.26 30.09
N GLY A 31 -21.05 10.74 29.17
CA GLY A 31 -19.82 11.38 28.71
C GLY A 31 -20.18 12.76 28.19
N SER A 32 -19.59 13.77 28.84
CA SER A 32 -19.58 15.15 28.38
C SER A 32 -19.21 15.18 26.90
N GLY A 33 -20.10 15.70 26.06
CA GLY A 33 -19.86 15.88 24.65
C GLY A 33 -18.52 16.59 24.43
N THR A 34 -17.61 15.89 23.78
CA THR A 34 -16.37 16.46 23.29
C THR A 34 -16.75 17.53 22.28
N THR A 35 -16.55 18.78 22.66
CA THR A 35 -16.80 19.94 21.82
C THR A 35 -15.95 19.83 20.54
N ASP A 36 -16.54 20.21 19.42
CA ASP A 36 -15.98 20.17 18.05
C ASP A 36 -14.58 20.84 17.92
N SER A 37 -14.21 21.67 18.90
CA SER A 37 -12.90 22.31 19.00
C SER A 37 -11.74 21.34 19.30
N GLN A 38 -11.99 20.14 19.86
CA GLN A 38 -10.94 19.15 20.15
C GLN A 38 -10.63 18.23 18.96
N ARG A 39 -11.41 18.28 17.87
CA ARG A 39 -11.15 17.50 16.65
C ARG A 39 -10.09 18.11 15.73
N LYS A 40 -9.59 19.30 16.03
CA LYS A 40 -8.60 20.04 15.22
C LYS A 40 -7.18 19.46 15.23
N GLY A 41 -6.93 18.38 15.94
CA GLY A 41 -5.60 17.76 16.09
C GLY A 41 -5.40 16.41 15.42
N MET A 42 -6.42 15.81 14.82
CA MET A 42 -6.23 14.60 14.02
C MET A 42 -5.72 15.01 12.64
N HIS A 43 -4.42 14.88 12.44
CA HIS A 43 -3.85 14.92 11.09
C HIS A 43 -4.49 13.81 10.28
N HIS A 44 -5.47 14.14 9.46
CA HIS A 44 -6.08 13.23 8.52
C HIS A 44 -5.01 12.77 7.54
N VAL A 45 -4.48 11.57 7.74
CA VAL A 45 -3.56 10.96 6.78
C VAL A 45 -4.41 10.54 5.58
N ALA A 46 -4.43 11.37 4.55
CA ALA A 46 -5.12 11.03 3.32
C ALA A 46 -4.42 9.83 2.67
N ARG A 47 -5.11 8.69 2.60
CA ARG A 47 -4.63 7.50 1.91
C ARG A 47 -5.35 7.39 0.57
N ILE A 48 -4.63 7.49 -0.55
CA ILE A 48 -5.15 7.39 -1.91
C ILE A 48 -4.40 6.29 -2.65
N ALA A 49 -5.10 5.42 -3.38
CA ALA A 49 -4.53 4.27 -4.09
C ALA A 49 -3.60 3.40 -3.21
N GLY A 50 -3.92 3.26 -1.92
CA GLY A 50 -3.11 2.50 -0.97
C GLY A 50 -1.86 3.22 -0.44
N VAL A 51 -1.55 4.44 -0.91
CA VAL A 51 -0.38 5.24 -0.51
C VAL A 51 -0.77 6.32 0.50
N ASN A 52 0.01 6.46 1.56
CA ASN A 52 -0.14 7.57 2.50
C ASN A 52 0.47 8.84 1.91
N ILE A 53 -0.36 9.84 1.70
CA ILE A 53 0.05 11.10 1.09
C ILE A 53 0.51 12.09 2.16
N PRO A 54 1.63 12.80 1.97
CA PRO A 54 2.13 13.78 2.94
C PRO A 54 1.18 14.98 3.03
N THR A 55 0.61 15.20 4.21
CA THR A 55 -0.43 16.19 4.48
C THR A 55 0.04 17.64 4.40
N HIS A 56 1.33 17.88 4.67
CA HIS A 56 1.91 19.24 4.69
C HIS A 56 2.29 19.76 3.30
N LYS A 57 2.20 18.95 2.24
CA LYS A 57 2.53 19.36 0.86
C LYS A 57 1.30 19.86 0.12
N ARG A 58 1.55 20.63 -0.96
CA ARG A 58 0.50 21.04 -1.91
C ARG A 58 -0.07 19.82 -2.60
N VAL A 59 -1.35 19.84 -2.95
CA VAL A 59 -2.08 18.70 -3.53
C VAL A 59 -1.39 18.16 -4.78
N PRO A 60 -0.99 18.93 -5.80
CA PRO A 60 -0.34 18.38 -6.98
C PRO A 60 1.00 17.70 -6.67
N ILE A 61 1.78 18.25 -5.73
CA ILE A 61 3.06 17.65 -5.32
C ILE A 61 2.81 16.35 -4.53
N ALA A 62 1.81 16.35 -3.69
CA ALA A 62 1.46 15.19 -2.88
C ALA A 62 0.97 14.02 -3.73
N LEU A 63 0.21 14.26 -4.78
CA LEU A 63 -0.25 13.24 -5.72
C LEU A 63 0.89 12.56 -6.48
N THR A 64 2.02 13.24 -6.72
CA THR A 64 3.18 12.60 -7.38
C THR A 64 3.87 11.52 -6.55
N TYR A 65 3.50 11.35 -5.28
CA TYR A 65 3.98 10.22 -4.47
C TYR A 65 3.35 8.89 -4.87
N ILE A 66 2.25 8.94 -5.64
CA ILE A 66 1.58 7.75 -6.17
C ILE A 66 2.31 7.34 -7.46
N THR A 67 2.76 6.08 -7.52
CA THR A 67 3.42 5.54 -8.72
C THR A 67 2.44 5.52 -9.90
N GLY A 68 2.76 6.21 -10.96
CA GLY A 68 1.90 6.36 -12.15
C GLY A 68 1.34 7.77 -12.32
N ILE A 69 1.39 8.61 -11.29
CA ILE A 69 0.96 10.00 -11.38
C ILE A 69 2.19 10.90 -11.41
N GLY A 70 2.38 11.57 -12.54
CA GLY A 70 3.41 12.61 -12.71
C GLY A 70 2.87 14.01 -12.43
N PRO A 71 3.73 15.05 -12.50
CA PRO A 71 3.30 16.41 -12.23
C PRO A 71 2.22 16.92 -13.20
N ALA A 72 2.28 16.53 -14.47
CA ALA A 72 1.25 16.89 -15.45
C ALA A 72 -0.10 16.22 -15.14
N SER A 73 -0.08 14.91 -14.86
CA SER A 73 -1.30 14.17 -14.46
C SER A 73 -1.88 14.70 -13.15
N ALA A 74 -1.03 15.05 -12.18
CA ALA A 74 -1.47 15.61 -10.91
C ALA A 74 -2.21 16.94 -11.08
N LYS A 75 -1.74 17.82 -11.99
CA LYS A 75 -2.44 19.07 -12.33
C LYS A 75 -3.78 18.80 -13.01
N ALA A 76 -3.81 17.92 -14.01
CA ALA A 76 -5.05 17.53 -14.69
C ALA A 76 -6.10 16.97 -13.72
N ILE A 77 -5.67 16.20 -12.70
CA ILE A 77 -6.57 15.71 -11.64
C ILE A 77 -7.11 16.88 -10.81
N CYS A 78 -6.28 17.83 -10.41
CA CYS A 78 -6.72 19.00 -9.65
C CYS A 78 -7.73 19.85 -10.44
N GLU A 79 -7.49 20.06 -11.73
CA GLU A 79 -8.41 20.76 -12.63
C GLU A 79 -9.74 20.02 -12.78
N ALA A 80 -9.72 18.70 -12.99
CA ALA A 80 -10.90 17.87 -13.14
C ALA A 80 -11.80 17.87 -11.89
N VAL A 81 -11.20 17.83 -10.71
CA VAL A 81 -11.90 17.82 -9.41
C VAL A 81 -12.17 19.26 -8.91
N LYS A 82 -11.69 20.30 -9.63
CA LYS A 82 -11.82 21.72 -9.27
C LYS A 82 -11.18 22.07 -7.93
N ILE A 83 -10.02 21.50 -7.64
CA ILE A 83 -9.22 21.81 -6.45
C ILE A 83 -8.12 22.80 -6.84
N ASP A 84 -7.95 23.86 -6.06
CA ASP A 84 -6.88 24.83 -6.26
C ASP A 84 -5.50 24.20 -6.03
N GLU A 85 -4.57 24.37 -6.97
CA GLU A 85 -3.21 23.84 -6.92
C GLU A 85 -2.38 24.36 -5.73
N THR A 86 -2.73 25.50 -5.19
CA THR A 86 -2.00 26.12 -4.06
C THR A 86 -2.34 25.50 -2.72
N ARG A 87 -3.51 24.86 -2.60
CA ARG A 87 -4.00 24.25 -1.36
C ARG A 87 -3.13 23.08 -0.92
N ARG A 88 -3.07 22.89 0.40
CA ARG A 88 -2.38 21.74 1.01
C ARG A 88 -3.35 20.58 1.25
N VAL A 89 -2.79 19.38 1.36
CA VAL A 89 -3.59 18.16 1.58
C VAL A 89 -4.36 18.20 2.90
N ASN A 90 -3.83 18.83 3.95
CA ASN A 90 -4.51 18.98 5.25
C ASN A 90 -5.74 19.90 5.23
N GLU A 91 -5.90 20.68 4.15
CA GLU A 91 -7.02 21.62 3.97
C GLU A 91 -8.15 21.00 3.14
N LEU A 92 -7.94 19.78 2.63
CA LEU A 92 -8.94 19.07 1.84
C LEU A 92 -10.04 18.49 2.73
N SER A 93 -11.28 18.60 2.29
CA SER A 93 -12.39 17.89 2.89
C SER A 93 -12.40 16.41 2.49
N ASP A 94 -13.06 15.56 3.29
CA ASP A 94 -13.19 14.14 2.99
C ASP A 94 -13.93 13.90 1.66
N ALA A 95 -14.89 14.77 1.29
CA ALA A 95 -15.57 14.72 0.02
C ALA A 95 -14.65 14.99 -1.16
N GLU A 96 -13.75 15.98 -1.06
CA GLU A 96 -12.73 16.25 -2.10
C GLU A 96 -11.74 15.11 -2.22
N VAL A 97 -11.31 14.52 -1.11
CA VAL A 97 -10.42 13.34 -1.12
C VAL A 97 -11.11 12.15 -1.80
N LEU A 98 -12.41 11.95 -1.56
CA LEU A 98 -13.18 10.90 -2.22
C LEU A 98 -13.26 11.14 -3.73
N ALA A 99 -13.60 12.36 -4.17
CA ALA A 99 -13.67 12.72 -5.58
C ALA A 99 -12.32 12.51 -6.29
N VAL A 100 -11.20 12.82 -5.64
CA VAL A 100 -9.84 12.55 -6.17
C VAL A 100 -9.61 11.05 -6.33
N ARG A 101 -10.03 10.21 -5.36
CA ARG A 101 -9.91 8.74 -5.46
C ARG A 101 -10.70 8.21 -6.64
N GLU A 102 -11.98 8.56 -6.74
CA GLU A 102 -12.86 8.11 -7.82
C GLU A 102 -12.31 8.50 -9.19
N HIS A 103 -11.82 9.73 -9.33
CA HIS A 103 -11.22 10.18 -10.57
C HIS A 103 -9.93 9.42 -10.93
N ILE A 104 -9.08 9.13 -9.96
CA ILE A 104 -7.85 8.34 -10.18
C ILE A 104 -8.21 6.91 -10.58
N ASP A 105 -9.11 6.26 -9.87
CA ASP A 105 -9.52 4.88 -10.12
C ASP A 105 -10.20 4.72 -11.49
N ALA A 106 -10.92 5.76 -11.95
CA ALA A 106 -11.58 5.75 -13.25
C ALA A 106 -10.64 6.00 -14.45
N THR A 107 -9.59 6.80 -14.28
CA THR A 107 -8.79 7.32 -15.41
C THR A 107 -7.34 6.82 -15.45
N TYR A 108 -6.77 6.43 -14.33
CA TYR A 108 -5.34 6.13 -14.23
C TYR A 108 -5.08 4.72 -13.68
N ASN A 109 -4.18 3.99 -14.34
CA ASN A 109 -3.60 2.78 -13.77
C ASN A 109 -2.45 3.16 -12.84
N VAL A 110 -2.60 2.89 -11.54
CA VAL A 110 -1.63 3.32 -10.52
C VAL A 110 -1.14 2.15 -9.68
N GLU A 111 -0.01 2.36 -9.03
CA GLU A 111 0.59 1.47 -8.01
C GLU A 111 0.58 -0.02 -8.39
N GLY A 112 -0.29 -0.82 -7.78
CA GLY A 112 -0.32 -2.27 -7.95
C GLY A 112 -0.62 -2.72 -9.36
N ASP A 113 -1.60 -2.10 -10.01
CA ASP A 113 -2.04 -2.45 -11.35
C ASP A 113 -0.99 -2.06 -12.40
N LEU A 114 -0.41 -0.88 -12.26
CA LEU A 114 0.70 -0.44 -13.11
C LEU A 114 1.93 -1.34 -12.96
N ARG A 115 2.27 -1.75 -11.74
CA ARG A 115 3.38 -2.68 -11.50
C ARG A 115 3.10 -4.05 -12.10
N ARG A 116 1.87 -4.56 -11.98
CA ARG A 116 1.43 -5.82 -12.57
C ARG A 116 1.52 -5.76 -14.10
N GLU A 117 1.03 -4.70 -14.70
CA GLU A 117 1.12 -4.47 -16.14
C GLU A 117 2.57 -4.44 -16.62
N THR A 118 3.42 -3.68 -15.95
CA THR A 118 4.85 -3.59 -16.28
C THR A 118 5.54 -4.95 -16.19
N GLN A 119 5.26 -5.73 -15.15
CA GLN A 119 5.82 -7.08 -14.99
C GLN A 119 5.31 -8.03 -16.06
N MET A 120 4.03 -7.96 -16.42
CA MET A 120 3.42 -8.76 -17.46
C MET A 120 4.04 -8.45 -18.83
N ASN A 121 4.27 -7.17 -19.14
CA ASN A 121 4.94 -6.74 -20.35
C ASN A 121 6.39 -7.24 -20.42
N ILE A 122 7.13 -7.21 -19.32
CA ILE A 122 8.49 -7.78 -19.25
C ILE A 122 8.45 -9.30 -19.45
N LYS A 123 7.52 -10.00 -18.79
CA LYS A 123 7.35 -11.45 -18.96
C LYS A 123 7.06 -11.81 -20.41
N ARG A 124 6.14 -11.11 -21.05
CA ARG A 124 5.82 -11.31 -22.47
C ARG A 124 7.05 -11.17 -23.36
N LEU A 125 7.91 -10.16 -23.13
CA LEU A 125 9.15 -10.01 -23.89
C LEU A 125 10.12 -11.17 -23.67
N MET A 126 10.18 -11.70 -22.43
CA MET A 126 11.03 -12.86 -22.11
C MET A 126 10.51 -14.15 -22.76
N ASP A 127 9.20 -14.35 -22.79
CA ASP A 127 8.55 -15.52 -23.39
C ASP A 127 8.70 -15.52 -24.91
N LEU A 128 8.62 -14.35 -25.55
CA LEU A 128 8.89 -14.17 -26.97
C LEU A 128 10.37 -14.40 -27.37
N GLY A 129 11.28 -14.50 -26.39
CA GLY A 129 12.71 -14.72 -26.66
C GLY A 129 13.41 -13.58 -27.39
N CYS A 130 12.80 -12.39 -27.50
CA CYS A 130 13.37 -11.25 -28.20
C CYS A 130 14.64 -10.71 -27.49
N TYR A 131 15.47 -9.94 -28.22
CA TYR A 131 16.70 -9.38 -27.64
C TYR A 131 16.46 -8.61 -26.34
N ARG A 132 15.42 -7.79 -26.25
CA ARG A 132 15.05 -7.07 -25.03
C ARG A 132 14.70 -8.02 -23.89
N GLY A 133 13.97 -9.11 -24.16
CA GLY A 133 13.64 -10.13 -23.18
C GLY A 133 14.87 -10.87 -22.66
N LEU A 134 15.81 -11.22 -23.54
CA LEU A 134 17.09 -11.81 -23.12
C LEU A 134 17.90 -10.86 -22.23
N ARG A 135 17.88 -9.56 -22.50
CA ARG A 135 18.53 -8.55 -21.65
C ARG A 135 17.87 -8.47 -20.28
N HIS A 136 16.53 -8.52 -20.21
CA HIS A 136 15.81 -8.59 -18.92
C HIS A 136 16.18 -9.84 -18.13
N ARG A 137 16.19 -11.01 -18.77
CA ARG A 137 16.55 -12.30 -18.14
C ARG A 137 17.97 -12.29 -17.55
N ARG A 138 18.92 -11.63 -18.23
CA ARG A 138 20.32 -11.51 -17.80
C ARG A 138 20.58 -10.34 -16.87
N ASN A 139 19.59 -9.57 -16.44
CA ASN A 139 19.73 -8.36 -15.66
C ASN A 139 20.72 -7.35 -16.26
N LEU A 140 20.68 -7.17 -17.56
CA LEU A 140 21.51 -6.24 -18.31
C LEU A 140 20.70 -5.05 -18.81
N PRO A 141 21.35 -3.90 -19.10
CA PRO A 141 20.68 -2.76 -19.70
C PRO A 141 19.96 -3.14 -20.99
N VAL A 142 18.73 -2.62 -21.18
CA VAL A 142 17.83 -3.03 -22.27
C VAL A 142 17.79 -2.02 -23.42
N ARG A 143 18.24 -0.77 -23.15
CA ARG A 143 18.17 0.36 -24.07
C ARG A 143 19.49 0.67 -24.78
N GLY A 144 20.34 -0.32 -25.03
CA GLY A 144 21.60 -0.15 -25.78
C GLY A 144 22.74 0.51 -25.00
N GLN A 145 22.62 0.69 -23.68
CA GLN A 145 23.68 1.27 -22.87
C GLN A 145 24.95 0.39 -22.89
N ARG A 146 26.10 1.06 -22.84
CA ARG A 146 27.41 0.40 -22.79
C ARG A 146 27.54 -0.47 -21.55
N THR A 147 28.02 -1.70 -21.70
CA THR A 147 28.14 -2.68 -20.61
C THR A 147 29.57 -3.03 -20.21
N SER A 148 30.58 -2.64 -21.02
CA SER A 148 31.97 -2.96 -20.74
C SER A 148 32.51 -2.26 -19.49
N THR A 149 32.06 -1.05 -19.18
CA THR A 149 32.55 -0.24 -18.06
C THR A 149 31.54 -0.16 -16.91
N ASN A 150 30.38 0.43 -17.15
CA ASN A 150 29.39 0.81 -16.15
C ASN A 150 28.18 -0.16 -16.12
N ALA A 151 26.98 0.36 -16.03
CA ALA A 151 25.72 -0.37 -15.91
C ALA A 151 25.52 -1.08 -14.56
N ARG A 152 26.09 -0.52 -13.49
CA ARG A 152 26.04 -1.13 -12.15
C ARG A 152 24.65 -1.20 -11.55
N THR A 153 23.78 -0.27 -11.86
CA THR A 153 22.37 -0.29 -11.43
C THR A 153 21.67 -1.61 -11.79
N ARG A 154 21.97 -2.16 -12.96
CA ARG A 154 21.39 -3.44 -13.43
C ARG A 154 22.25 -4.65 -13.06
N LYS A 155 23.58 -4.53 -13.16
CA LYS A 155 24.52 -5.63 -12.88
C LYS A 155 24.75 -5.87 -11.37
N GLY A 156 24.41 -4.89 -10.52
CA GLY A 156 24.74 -4.91 -9.11
C GLY A 156 26.18 -4.47 -8.80
N PRO A 157 26.61 -4.54 -7.53
CA PRO A 157 27.96 -4.13 -7.09
C PRO A 157 29.07 -4.85 -7.87
N ALA A 158 30.22 -4.20 -8.01
CA ALA A 158 31.39 -4.82 -8.59
C ALA A 158 31.89 -5.94 -7.66
N LYS A 159 32.02 -7.16 -8.17
CA LYS A 159 32.66 -8.25 -7.46
C LYS A 159 34.17 -8.20 -7.75
N ALA A 160 34.98 -8.16 -6.70
CA ALA A 160 36.44 -8.29 -6.83
C ALA A 160 36.77 -9.68 -7.39
N ILE A 161 37.56 -9.72 -8.46
CA ILE A 161 38.13 -10.98 -8.97
C ILE A 161 39.38 -11.22 -8.11
N ALA A 162 39.45 -12.35 -7.41
CA ALA A 162 40.64 -12.73 -6.67
C ALA A 162 41.80 -12.75 -7.66
N GLY A 163 42.78 -11.85 -7.41
CA GLY A 163 44.02 -11.82 -8.21
C GLY A 163 44.75 -13.13 -8.06
N LYS A 164 45.23 -13.72 -9.17
CA LYS A 164 46.24 -14.80 -9.07
C LYS A 164 47.39 -14.28 -8.24
N LYS A 165 47.63 -14.86 -7.06
CA LYS A 165 48.93 -14.69 -6.38
C LYS A 165 50.03 -15.13 -7.36
N LYS A 166 50.90 -14.20 -7.72
CA LYS A 166 52.15 -14.55 -8.38
C LYS A 166 53.05 -15.27 -7.37
#